data_d896490832d7ba6489235d7b22ed912f
#
_entry.id   d896490832d7ba6489235d7b22ed912f
#
_cell.length_a   1.000
_cell.length_b   1.000
_cell.length_c   1.000
_cell.angle_alpha   90.00
_cell.angle_beta   90.00
_cell.angle_gamma   90.00
#
_symmetry.space_group_name_H-M   'P 1'
#
loop_
_entity.id
_entity.type
_entity.pdbx_description
1 polymer ?
#
loop_
_entity_poly.entity_id
_entity_poly.type
_entity_poly.pdbx_seq_one_letter_code
_entity_poly.pdbx_strand_id
1 'polypeptide(L)'
;MPWDGFRRGKDSLFMVFSTNSKIVEHMPHLLFISRFAGSNGGIEGYQRDMARLLRGNGFTVDFAWLESGRDPEKFLPAFDANMTLDDALRRLDAYDLVVVHKLFDLDKLRAVQKHFHHTALFVHDHDIYCPRHHYYTPFGRTNCHRCFQTLRCGLCAFASHPRHWEGGLTAYGRSLFRDFPKRLAIFKGFPKIAVLSDFMRRNLVLNGFDSDKITIIPPCVELADGKTEPLPKRPLQLLFSGQLIRGKGLDILLEALPKAKADFHLDVMGAGPDLPLLQSIIEKNVLQEKVTFLGWISDKHAVYQQHDVLLMPSRWQEPFGLVGIEAAAHGLPIIAFDLGGIHEYVRNNVNGFLIPEHDADGFVAAIDRLATDSELLLKMGRESQAVVRGKYTPGMTLSAFREWAEG
;
A
#
# COMPACT_ATOMS: atom_id res chain seq x y z
N MET A 1 50.49 21.71 -42.38
CA MET A 1 50.06 21.40 -43.75
C MET A 1 48.65 20.86 -43.70
N PRO A 2 47.75 21.45 -44.45
CA PRO A 2 46.30 21.26 -44.36
C PRO A 2 45.83 20.16 -45.31
N TRP A 3 44.60 19.66 -45.07
CA TRP A 3 43.76 19.25 -46.19
C TRP A 3 42.30 19.58 -45.90
N ASP A 4 41.85 20.51 -46.71
CA ASP A 4 40.48 20.98 -46.92
C ASP A 4 39.56 19.97 -47.56
N GLY A 5 38.30 20.11 -47.23
CA GLY A 5 37.22 20.19 -48.21
C GLY A 5 36.49 18.93 -48.61
N PHE A 6 35.20 18.86 -48.34
CA PHE A 6 34.21 18.88 -49.41
C PHE A 6 32.78 19.28 -48.95
N ARG A 7 32.17 20.01 -49.84
CA ARG A 7 30.94 20.79 -49.78
C ARG A 7 29.64 19.97 -49.69
N ARG A 8 28.71 20.54 -48.98
CA ARG A 8 27.29 20.81 -49.31
C ARG A 8 26.61 19.95 -50.39
N GLY A 9 25.54 19.27 -50.00
CA GLY A 9 24.42 18.94 -50.82
C GLY A 9 23.13 19.22 -50.02
N LYS A 10 22.49 20.33 -50.35
CA LYS A 10 21.07 20.62 -50.00
C LYS A 10 20.23 19.76 -50.92
N ASP A 11 19.26 19.03 -50.39
CA ASP A 11 17.98 18.90 -51.04
C ASP A 11 16.91 18.65 -49.94
N SER A 12 16.12 19.68 -49.82
CA SER A 12 14.89 19.77 -49.08
C SER A 12 13.80 18.93 -49.77
N LEU A 13 13.22 17.99 -49.05
CA LEU A 13 11.89 17.52 -49.39
C LEU A 13 10.96 17.82 -48.20
N PHE A 14 10.44 19.03 -48.19
CA PHE A 14 9.25 19.38 -47.44
C PHE A 14 8.06 18.67 -48.08
N MET A 15 7.64 17.53 -47.53
CA MET A 15 6.26 17.09 -47.75
C MET A 15 5.36 17.80 -46.74
N VAL A 16 4.72 18.81 -47.21
CA VAL A 16 3.57 19.45 -46.58
C VAL A 16 2.40 18.45 -46.64
N PHE A 17 2.16 17.72 -45.60
CA PHE A 17 0.87 17.09 -45.35
C PHE A 17 0.02 18.06 -44.52
N SER A 18 -0.72 18.92 -45.24
CA SER A 18 -1.91 19.55 -44.73
C SER A 18 -3.00 18.49 -44.63
N THR A 19 -3.28 18.05 -43.42
CA THR A 19 -4.62 17.54 -43.10
C THR A 19 -4.97 18.00 -41.70
N ASN A 20 -5.85 18.98 -41.62
CA ASN A 20 -6.68 19.29 -40.48
C ASN A 20 -7.56 18.06 -40.15
N SER A 21 -7.05 17.06 -39.47
CA SER A 21 -7.84 16.17 -38.66
C SER A 21 -7.49 16.51 -37.19
N LYS A 22 -8.40 17.15 -36.50
CA LYS A 22 -8.45 17.13 -35.05
C LYS A 22 -8.50 15.65 -34.68
N ILE A 23 -7.38 15.05 -34.36
CA ILE A 23 -7.34 13.82 -33.57
C ILE A 23 -7.98 14.24 -32.26
N VAL A 24 -9.24 13.92 -32.09
CA VAL A 24 -9.86 13.91 -30.77
C VAL A 24 -9.13 12.79 -30.05
N GLU A 25 -8.08 13.13 -29.30
CA GLU A 25 -7.43 12.15 -28.41
C GLU A 25 -8.55 11.60 -27.53
N HIS A 26 -8.89 10.34 -27.77
CA HIS A 26 -9.83 9.61 -26.93
C HIS A 26 -9.23 9.53 -25.53
N MET A 27 -9.81 10.29 -24.60
CA MET A 27 -9.41 10.23 -23.20
C MET A 27 -9.94 8.93 -22.59
N PRO A 28 -9.06 8.01 -22.14
CA PRO A 28 -9.52 6.73 -21.63
C PRO A 28 -10.46 6.92 -20.43
N HIS A 29 -11.60 6.24 -20.49
CA HIS A 29 -12.62 6.29 -19.44
C HIS A 29 -12.54 5.03 -18.58
N LEU A 30 -12.16 5.17 -17.33
CA LEU A 30 -11.90 4.11 -16.37
C LEU A 30 -13.03 4.03 -15.33
N LEU A 31 -13.33 2.82 -14.89
CA LEU A 31 -14.18 2.58 -13.72
C LEU A 31 -13.37 1.87 -12.63
N PHE A 32 -13.27 2.47 -11.45
CA PHE A 32 -12.76 1.80 -10.26
C PHE A 32 -13.92 1.19 -9.47
N ILE A 33 -13.83 -0.10 -9.18
CA ILE A 33 -14.80 -0.84 -8.35
C ILE A 33 -14.13 -1.20 -7.02
N SER A 34 -14.77 -0.81 -5.91
CA SER A 34 -14.32 -1.18 -4.57
C SER A 34 -15.49 -1.54 -3.65
N ARG A 35 -15.18 -2.15 -2.50
CA ARG A 35 -16.19 -2.42 -1.50
C ARG A 35 -16.70 -1.14 -0.84
N PHE A 36 -15.79 -0.26 -0.43
CA PHE A 36 -16.12 0.92 0.35
C PHE A 36 -15.87 2.23 -0.42
N ALA A 37 -16.80 3.17 -0.29
CA ALA A 37 -16.59 4.58 -0.63
C ALA A 37 -16.25 5.36 0.65
N GLY A 38 -14.97 5.69 0.87
CA GLY A 38 -14.58 6.46 2.04
C GLY A 38 -13.12 6.28 2.44
N SER A 39 -12.74 6.85 3.57
CA SER A 39 -11.36 6.87 4.09
C SER A 39 -11.15 5.82 5.17
N ASN A 40 -11.37 4.54 4.87
CA ASN A 40 -11.30 3.45 5.84
C ASN A 40 -9.86 2.96 6.11
N GLY A 41 -8.94 3.15 5.15
CA GLY A 41 -7.56 2.67 5.29
C GLY A 41 -6.64 3.07 4.14
N GLY A 42 -5.50 2.39 4.06
CA GLY A 42 -4.48 2.67 3.04
C GLY A 42 -4.92 2.38 1.61
N ILE A 43 -5.82 1.42 1.42
CA ILE A 43 -6.31 1.03 0.08
C ILE A 43 -7.17 2.14 -0.53
N GLU A 44 -8.09 2.67 0.25
CA GLU A 44 -8.95 3.78 -0.18
C GLU A 44 -8.12 5.06 -0.40
N GLY A 45 -7.12 5.31 0.46
CA GLY A 45 -6.14 6.38 0.24
C GLY A 45 -5.42 6.22 -1.10
N TYR A 46 -4.91 5.03 -1.39
CA TYR A 46 -4.27 4.72 -2.67
C TYR A 46 -5.21 4.94 -3.87
N GLN A 47 -6.45 4.46 -3.80
CA GLN A 47 -7.44 4.63 -4.88
C GLN A 47 -7.72 6.10 -5.17
N ARG A 48 -7.90 6.91 -4.12
CA ARG A 48 -8.10 8.36 -4.22
C ARG A 48 -6.92 9.06 -4.90
N ASP A 49 -5.70 8.75 -4.46
CA ASP A 49 -4.49 9.41 -4.94
C ASP A 49 -4.15 8.96 -6.37
N MET A 50 -4.40 7.69 -6.71
CA MET A 50 -4.31 7.18 -8.07
C MET A 50 -5.33 7.83 -9.01
N ALA A 51 -6.60 7.97 -8.57
CA ALA A 51 -7.61 8.66 -9.38
C ALA A 51 -7.23 10.11 -9.66
N ARG A 52 -6.72 10.84 -8.66
CA ARG A 52 -6.22 12.22 -8.85
C ARG A 52 -5.06 12.28 -9.82
N LEU A 53 -4.10 11.35 -9.71
CA LEU A 53 -2.96 11.26 -10.63
C LEU A 53 -3.44 11.03 -12.07
N LEU A 54 -4.33 10.07 -12.29
CA LEU A 54 -4.85 9.72 -13.61
C LEU A 54 -5.65 10.86 -14.22
N ARG A 55 -6.57 11.48 -13.46
CA ARG A 55 -7.38 12.62 -13.90
C ARG A 55 -6.50 13.83 -14.28
N GLY A 56 -5.48 14.13 -13.50
CA GLY A 56 -4.49 15.17 -13.82
C GLY A 56 -3.67 14.89 -15.08
N ASN A 57 -3.77 13.66 -15.64
CA ASN A 57 -3.02 13.22 -16.81
C ASN A 57 -3.90 12.71 -17.97
N GLY A 58 -5.13 13.20 -18.07
CA GLY A 58 -6.00 13.00 -19.22
C GLY A 58 -6.89 11.76 -19.19
N PHE A 59 -7.08 11.12 -18.02
CA PHE A 59 -8.05 10.04 -17.86
C PHE A 59 -9.34 10.58 -17.25
N THR A 60 -10.47 9.97 -17.61
CA THR A 60 -11.72 10.08 -16.85
C THR A 60 -11.82 8.88 -15.93
N VAL A 61 -12.06 9.08 -14.64
CA VAL A 61 -12.08 8.02 -13.65
C VAL A 61 -13.35 8.07 -12.82
N ASP A 62 -14.27 7.14 -13.07
CA ASP A 62 -15.48 6.94 -12.29
C ASP A 62 -15.25 5.95 -11.15
N PHE A 63 -16.11 6.00 -10.13
CA PHE A 63 -16.03 5.12 -8.98
C PHE A 63 -17.36 4.45 -8.66
N ALA A 64 -17.32 3.13 -8.43
CA ALA A 64 -18.46 2.34 -7.99
C ALA A 64 -18.17 1.59 -6.69
N TRP A 65 -19.15 1.59 -5.77
CA TRP A 65 -18.99 0.96 -4.45
C TRP A 65 -20.20 0.11 -4.04
N LEU A 66 -19.95 -0.78 -3.09
CA LEU A 66 -20.98 -1.63 -2.49
C LEU A 66 -21.54 -1.03 -1.19
N GLU A 67 -20.68 -0.45 -0.36
CA GLU A 67 -21.01 0.08 0.98
C GLU A 67 -20.37 1.47 1.19
N SER A 68 -21.07 2.35 1.91
CA SER A 68 -20.47 3.63 2.33
C SER A 68 -19.44 3.40 3.44
N GLY A 69 -18.28 4.04 3.32
CA GLY A 69 -17.23 4.05 4.31
C GLY A 69 -17.23 5.30 5.19
N ARG A 70 -16.09 5.58 5.83
CA ARG A 70 -15.88 6.78 6.65
C ARG A 70 -15.59 7.98 5.75
N ASP A 71 -16.18 9.14 6.07
CA ASP A 71 -15.95 10.43 5.39
C ASP A 71 -16.04 10.34 3.85
N PRO A 72 -17.12 9.78 3.27
CA PRO A 72 -17.24 9.62 1.83
C PRO A 72 -17.20 10.97 1.08
N GLU A 73 -17.65 12.05 1.71
CA GLU A 73 -17.61 13.41 1.19
C GLU A 73 -16.20 13.96 0.95
N LYS A 74 -15.17 13.40 1.60
CA LYS A 74 -13.75 13.73 1.37
C LYS A 74 -13.09 12.81 0.34
N PHE A 75 -13.67 11.64 0.11
CA PHE A 75 -13.14 10.61 -0.79
C PHE A 75 -13.69 10.75 -2.21
N LEU A 76 -15.01 10.82 -2.36
CA LEU A 76 -15.70 10.78 -3.64
C LEU A 76 -15.34 11.93 -4.61
N PRO A 77 -15.00 13.16 -4.16
CA PRO A 77 -14.57 14.22 -5.09
C PRO A 77 -13.27 13.94 -5.87
N ALA A 78 -12.55 12.88 -5.54
CA ALA A 78 -11.39 12.44 -6.31
C ALA A 78 -11.75 11.83 -7.67
N PHE A 79 -13.00 11.48 -7.91
CA PHE A 79 -13.51 10.81 -9.10
C PHE A 79 -14.43 11.74 -9.92
N ASP A 80 -14.62 11.43 -11.22
CA ASP A 80 -15.43 12.24 -12.12
C ASP A 80 -16.92 11.97 -11.93
N ALA A 81 -17.31 10.70 -11.85
CA ALA A 81 -18.65 10.28 -11.47
C ALA A 81 -18.62 9.19 -10.40
N ASN A 82 -19.70 9.12 -9.64
CA ASN A 82 -19.83 8.24 -8.50
C ASN A 82 -21.18 7.52 -8.55
N MET A 83 -21.18 6.19 -8.32
CA MET A 83 -22.38 5.39 -8.42
C MET A 83 -22.36 4.15 -7.53
N THR A 84 -23.52 3.53 -7.34
CA THR A 84 -23.59 2.22 -6.69
C THR A 84 -22.99 1.14 -7.61
N LEU A 85 -22.50 0.05 -7.02
CA LEU A 85 -22.02 -1.09 -7.81
C LEU A 85 -23.12 -1.68 -8.71
N ASP A 86 -24.38 -1.71 -8.26
CA ASP A 86 -25.48 -2.23 -9.05
C ASP A 86 -25.78 -1.39 -10.30
N ASP A 87 -25.62 -0.08 -10.22
CA ASP A 87 -25.74 0.82 -11.37
C ASP A 87 -24.57 0.64 -12.34
N ALA A 88 -23.36 0.50 -11.82
CA ALA A 88 -22.16 0.26 -12.62
C ALA A 88 -22.23 -1.05 -13.41
N LEU A 89 -22.71 -2.12 -12.79
CA LEU A 89 -22.82 -3.46 -13.41
C LEU A 89 -23.75 -3.50 -14.65
N ARG A 90 -24.64 -2.50 -14.84
CA ARG A 90 -25.53 -2.40 -16.00
C ARG A 90 -24.85 -1.78 -17.21
N ARG A 91 -23.68 -1.16 -17.05
CA ARG A 91 -23.01 -0.36 -18.10
C ARG A 91 -21.48 -0.54 -18.13
N LEU A 92 -20.98 -1.71 -17.73
CA LEU A 92 -19.53 -1.98 -17.74
C LEU A 92 -18.90 -1.77 -19.11
N ASP A 93 -19.62 -2.11 -20.20
CA ASP A 93 -19.15 -1.97 -21.58
C ASP A 93 -19.00 -0.50 -22.04
N ALA A 94 -19.41 0.48 -21.23
CA ALA A 94 -19.21 1.91 -21.51
C ALA A 94 -17.82 2.41 -21.11
N TYR A 95 -17.01 1.58 -20.46
CA TYR A 95 -15.67 1.93 -19.99
C TYR A 95 -14.58 1.23 -20.80
N ASP A 96 -13.48 1.91 -21.04
CA ASP A 96 -12.31 1.34 -21.71
C ASP A 96 -11.63 0.30 -20.84
N LEU A 97 -11.59 0.54 -19.50
CA LEU A 97 -11.05 -0.40 -18.53
C LEU A 97 -11.81 -0.31 -17.20
N VAL A 98 -12.20 -1.46 -16.67
CA VAL A 98 -12.81 -1.61 -15.35
C VAL A 98 -11.79 -2.21 -14.40
N VAL A 99 -11.34 -1.46 -13.42
CA VAL A 99 -10.35 -1.89 -12.43
C VAL A 99 -11.04 -2.29 -11.13
N VAL A 100 -10.97 -3.59 -10.80
CA VAL A 100 -11.54 -4.14 -9.57
C VAL A 100 -10.47 -4.12 -8.48
N HIS A 101 -10.68 -3.33 -7.41
CA HIS A 101 -9.77 -3.24 -6.26
C HIS A 101 -10.15 -4.17 -5.12
N LYS A 102 -11.38 -4.06 -4.60
CA LYS A 102 -11.90 -4.92 -3.53
C LYS A 102 -13.36 -5.28 -3.80
N LEU A 103 -13.57 -6.50 -4.22
CA LEU A 103 -14.90 -7.05 -4.44
C LEU A 103 -14.90 -8.54 -4.08
N PHE A 104 -15.63 -8.91 -3.03
CA PHE A 104 -15.66 -10.29 -2.52
C PHE A 104 -17.03 -10.95 -2.62
N ASP A 105 -18.07 -10.20 -2.99
CA ASP A 105 -19.39 -10.75 -3.29
C ASP A 105 -19.32 -11.63 -4.54
N LEU A 106 -19.69 -12.90 -4.40
CA LEU A 106 -19.52 -13.90 -5.45
C LEU A 106 -20.40 -13.64 -6.67
N ASP A 107 -21.62 -13.13 -6.46
CA ASP A 107 -22.56 -12.90 -7.57
C ASP A 107 -22.20 -11.63 -8.34
N LYS A 108 -21.74 -10.59 -7.63
CA LYS A 108 -21.18 -9.39 -8.26
C LYS A 108 -19.90 -9.69 -9.06
N LEU A 109 -18.99 -10.52 -8.50
CA LEU A 109 -17.79 -10.98 -9.22
C LEU A 109 -18.15 -11.77 -10.49
N ARG A 110 -19.18 -12.62 -10.44
CA ARG A 110 -19.69 -13.33 -11.64
C ARG A 110 -20.26 -12.37 -12.67
N ALA A 111 -20.92 -11.30 -12.23
CA ALA A 111 -21.40 -10.28 -13.15
C ALA A 111 -20.23 -9.58 -13.86
N VAL A 112 -19.18 -9.17 -13.13
CA VAL A 112 -17.95 -8.62 -13.71
C VAL A 112 -17.27 -9.60 -14.64
N GLN A 113 -17.25 -10.91 -14.30
CA GLN A 113 -16.63 -11.95 -15.11
C GLN A 113 -17.18 -12.03 -16.55
N LYS A 114 -18.44 -11.67 -16.76
CA LYS A 114 -19.04 -11.66 -18.10
C LYS A 114 -18.41 -10.62 -19.04
N HIS A 115 -17.70 -9.64 -18.46
CA HIS A 115 -17.06 -8.53 -19.15
C HIS A 115 -15.53 -8.56 -19.02
N PHE A 116 -14.90 -9.76 -18.87
CA PHE A 116 -13.47 -9.87 -18.61
C PHE A 116 -12.55 -9.24 -19.68
N HIS A 117 -13.02 -9.08 -20.90
CA HIS A 117 -12.21 -8.54 -22.02
C HIS A 117 -11.69 -7.11 -21.77
N HIS A 118 -12.35 -6.32 -20.94
CA HIS A 118 -11.92 -4.97 -20.54
C HIS A 118 -11.88 -4.78 -19.02
N THR A 119 -11.66 -5.85 -18.26
CA THR A 119 -11.53 -5.77 -16.81
C THR A 119 -10.14 -6.14 -16.34
N ALA A 120 -9.74 -5.56 -15.23
CA ALA A 120 -8.47 -5.81 -14.57
C ALA A 120 -8.66 -5.92 -13.05
N LEU A 121 -7.76 -6.65 -12.39
CA LEU A 121 -7.75 -6.80 -10.93
C LEU A 121 -6.55 -6.06 -10.35
N PHE A 122 -6.78 -5.19 -9.37
CA PHE A 122 -5.71 -4.56 -8.59
C PHE A 122 -5.66 -5.16 -7.19
N VAL A 123 -4.62 -5.92 -6.89
CA VAL A 123 -4.49 -6.65 -5.63
C VAL A 123 -3.69 -5.84 -4.62
N HIS A 124 -4.32 -5.51 -3.50
CA HIS A 124 -3.73 -4.68 -2.44
C HIS A 124 -3.32 -5.48 -1.21
N ASP A 125 -3.92 -6.66 -0.99
CA ASP A 125 -3.81 -7.39 0.27
C ASP A 125 -3.82 -8.90 0.04
N HIS A 126 -3.53 -9.66 1.09
CA HIS A 126 -3.52 -11.12 1.10
C HIS A 126 -4.92 -11.75 1.06
N ASP A 127 -5.99 -10.99 1.23
CA ASP A 127 -7.38 -11.45 1.30
C ASP A 127 -7.88 -12.13 0.02
N ILE A 128 -7.19 -11.95 -1.09
CA ILE A 128 -7.46 -12.64 -2.36
C ILE A 128 -7.20 -14.15 -2.25
N TYR A 129 -6.14 -14.56 -1.55
CA TYR A 129 -5.72 -15.97 -1.44
C TYR A 129 -5.63 -16.48 0.01
N CYS A 130 -5.77 -15.62 1.00
CA CYS A 130 -5.78 -16.00 2.41
C CYS A 130 -7.15 -15.70 3.05
N PRO A 131 -7.95 -16.72 3.43
CA PRO A 131 -9.27 -16.50 4.03
C PRO A 131 -9.21 -15.83 5.42
N ARG A 132 -8.01 -15.69 6.00
CA ARG A 132 -7.75 -14.92 7.22
C ARG A 132 -7.35 -13.47 6.95
N HIS A 133 -7.17 -13.07 5.73
CA HIS A 133 -6.79 -11.74 5.25
C HIS A 133 -5.34 -11.30 5.55
N HIS A 134 -4.65 -11.91 6.53
CA HIS A 134 -3.38 -11.39 7.06
C HIS A 134 -2.17 -12.26 6.75
N TYR A 135 -2.36 -13.41 6.12
CA TYR A 135 -1.31 -14.38 5.79
C TYR A 135 -0.45 -14.76 7.01
N TYR A 136 -1.12 -14.87 8.17
CA TYR A 136 -0.55 -15.10 9.48
C TYR A 136 -1.31 -16.23 10.19
N THR A 137 -0.60 -17.21 10.81
CA THR A 137 -1.27 -18.38 11.38
C THR A 137 -1.74 -18.12 12.82
N PRO A 138 -2.88 -18.69 13.28
CA PRO A 138 -3.31 -18.59 14.66
C PRO A 138 -2.47 -19.51 15.56
N PHE A 139 -1.97 -20.61 14.97
CA PHE A 139 -1.14 -21.60 15.66
C PHE A 139 0.32 -21.20 15.56
N GLY A 140 0.97 -21.02 16.69
CA GLY A 140 2.36 -20.56 16.77
C GLY A 140 2.56 -19.07 16.47
N ARG A 141 1.53 -18.35 16.04
CA ARG A 141 1.57 -16.91 15.74
C ARG A 141 2.72 -16.54 14.79
N THR A 142 2.84 -17.27 13.69
CA THR A 142 3.90 -17.13 12.70
C THR A 142 3.35 -16.69 11.34
N ASN A 143 4.17 -16.07 10.55
CA ASN A 143 3.85 -15.71 9.17
C ASN A 143 3.65 -16.97 8.31
N CYS A 144 2.64 -16.94 7.43
CA CYS A 144 2.35 -18.04 6.53
C CYS A 144 3.13 -17.86 5.21
N HIS A 145 3.77 -18.92 4.72
CA HIS A 145 4.50 -18.93 3.45
C HIS A 145 4.00 -20.04 2.52
N ARG A 146 2.73 -20.44 2.68
CA ARG A 146 2.17 -21.61 1.99
C ARG A 146 1.11 -21.17 1.00
N CYS A 147 1.01 -21.87 -0.14
CA CYS A 147 -0.10 -21.68 -1.06
C CYS A 147 -1.44 -22.08 -0.43
N PHE A 148 -2.52 -21.51 -0.98
CA PHE A 148 -3.88 -21.81 -0.57
C PHE A 148 -4.23 -23.28 -0.83
N GLN A 149 -4.80 -23.92 0.19
CA GLN A 149 -5.42 -25.25 0.13
C GLN A 149 -6.74 -25.21 0.88
N THR A 150 -7.83 -25.58 0.21
CA THR A 150 -9.20 -25.40 0.73
C THR A 150 -9.39 -25.94 2.14
N LEU A 151 -9.02 -27.21 2.38
CA LEU A 151 -9.24 -27.82 3.69
C LEU A 151 -8.33 -27.19 4.76
N ARG A 152 -7.03 -27.10 4.52
CA ARG A 152 -6.05 -26.57 5.50
C ARG A 152 -6.30 -25.09 5.81
N CYS A 153 -6.48 -24.27 4.78
CA CYS A 153 -6.70 -22.83 4.97
C CYS A 153 -8.10 -22.54 5.52
N GLY A 154 -9.10 -23.34 5.13
CA GLY A 154 -10.43 -23.28 5.71
C GLY A 154 -10.42 -23.61 7.21
N LEU A 155 -9.74 -24.69 7.63
CA LEU A 155 -9.57 -25.03 9.05
C LEU A 155 -8.78 -23.97 9.82
N CYS A 156 -7.71 -23.44 9.22
CA CYS A 156 -6.92 -22.36 9.82
C CYS A 156 -7.77 -21.10 10.08
N ALA A 157 -8.60 -20.72 9.12
CA ALA A 157 -9.51 -19.58 9.27
C ALA A 157 -10.66 -19.90 10.25
N PHE A 158 -11.22 -21.10 10.19
CA PHE A 158 -12.30 -21.55 11.08
C PHE A 158 -11.88 -21.55 12.55
N ALA A 159 -10.65 -22.01 12.85
CA ALA A 159 -10.06 -21.96 14.19
C ALA A 159 -9.85 -20.53 14.73
N SER A 160 -9.89 -19.53 13.85
CA SER A 160 -9.78 -18.11 14.19
C SER A 160 -11.11 -17.39 14.05
N HIS A 161 -12.21 -18.11 14.15
CA HIS A 161 -13.58 -17.62 13.93
C HIS A 161 -13.78 -16.25 14.61
N PRO A 162 -14.15 -15.21 13.86
CA PRO A 162 -14.49 -13.92 14.47
C PRO A 162 -15.77 -14.08 15.31
N ARG A 163 -15.73 -13.59 16.54
CA ARG A 163 -16.83 -13.72 17.51
C ARG A 163 -18.17 -13.14 17.03
N HIS A 164 -18.15 -12.35 15.95
CA HIS A 164 -19.28 -11.59 15.43
C HIS A 164 -19.55 -11.88 13.94
N TRP A 165 -19.44 -13.16 13.49
CA TRP A 165 -19.82 -13.50 12.12
C TRP A 165 -21.34 -13.55 11.98
N GLU A 166 -21.88 -12.69 11.14
CA GLU A 166 -23.31 -12.70 10.80
C GLU A 166 -23.67 -13.99 10.07
N GLY A 167 -24.72 -14.69 10.52
CA GLY A 167 -25.18 -15.95 9.96
C GLY A 167 -24.62 -17.22 10.61
N GLY A 168 -23.77 -17.11 11.66
CA GLY A 168 -23.30 -18.24 12.47
C GLY A 168 -22.28 -19.16 11.80
N LEU A 169 -21.92 -20.25 12.49
CA LEU A 169 -20.85 -21.17 12.10
C LEU A 169 -21.06 -21.85 10.75
N THR A 170 -22.32 -22.21 10.41
CA THR A 170 -22.63 -22.89 9.14
C THR A 170 -22.44 -21.96 7.94
N ALA A 171 -22.85 -20.71 8.05
CA ALA A 171 -22.65 -19.71 7.02
C ALA A 171 -21.15 -19.38 6.86
N TYR A 172 -20.43 -19.27 7.97
CA TYR A 172 -18.97 -19.07 7.97
C TYR A 172 -18.25 -20.25 7.31
N GLY A 173 -18.57 -21.49 7.70
CA GLY A 173 -18.02 -22.69 7.06
C GLY A 173 -18.29 -22.72 5.55
N ARG A 174 -19.51 -22.38 5.11
CA ARG A 174 -19.86 -22.27 3.70
C ARG A 174 -19.01 -21.24 2.97
N SER A 175 -18.82 -20.06 3.57
CA SER A 175 -17.97 -19.01 3.02
C SER A 175 -16.53 -19.49 2.82
N LEU A 176 -15.94 -20.22 3.78
CA LEU A 176 -14.57 -20.69 3.73
C LEU A 176 -14.34 -21.86 2.76
N PHE A 177 -15.21 -22.87 2.82
CA PHE A 177 -14.95 -24.14 2.11
C PHE A 177 -15.61 -24.20 0.72
N ARG A 178 -16.65 -23.41 0.48
CA ARG A 178 -17.38 -23.38 -0.80
C ARG A 178 -17.15 -22.11 -1.60
N ASP A 179 -17.29 -20.94 -0.97
CA ASP A 179 -17.34 -19.68 -1.71
C ASP A 179 -15.96 -19.08 -1.93
N PHE A 180 -15.04 -19.21 -0.97
CA PHE A 180 -13.67 -18.71 -1.12
C PHE A 180 -12.91 -19.37 -2.29
N PRO A 181 -12.90 -20.72 -2.47
CA PRO A 181 -12.26 -21.33 -3.64
C PRO A 181 -12.86 -20.85 -4.96
N LYS A 182 -14.18 -20.61 -5.02
CA LYS A 182 -14.86 -20.10 -6.23
C LYS A 182 -14.41 -18.67 -6.55
N ARG A 183 -14.33 -17.80 -5.53
CA ARG A 183 -13.80 -16.44 -5.70
C ARG A 183 -12.36 -16.46 -6.19
N LEU A 184 -11.51 -17.26 -5.56
CA LEU A 184 -10.10 -17.39 -5.97
C LEU A 184 -9.98 -17.84 -7.43
N ALA A 185 -10.83 -18.77 -7.89
CA ALA A 185 -10.86 -19.19 -9.29
C ALA A 185 -11.23 -18.03 -10.24
N ILE A 186 -12.22 -17.20 -9.85
CA ILE A 186 -12.60 -16.02 -10.64
C ILE A 186 -11.44 -15.01 -10.68
N PHE A 187 -10.80 -14.72 -9.54
CA PHE A 187 -9.66 -13.80 -9.49
C PHE A 187 -8.51 -14.24 -10.38
N LYS A 188 -8.19 -15.54 -10.43
CA LYS A 188 -7.18 -16.10 -11.35
C LYS A 188 -7.52 -15.94 -12.82
N GLY A 189 -8.80 -15.81 -13.15
CA GLY A 189 -9.30 -15.64 -14.52
C GLY A 189 -9.16 -14.24 -15.08
N PHE A 190 -8.85 -13.22 -14.27
CA PHE A 190 -8.67 -11.86 -14.77
C PHE A 190 -7.56 -11.79 -15.82
N PRO A 191 -7.77 -11.07 -16.93
CA PRO A 191 -6.78 -10.98 -18.00
C PRO A 191 -5.56 -10.15 -17.61
N LYS A 192 -5.75 -9.12 -16.77
CA LYS A 192 -4.72 -8.21 -16.28
C LYS A 192 -4.79 -8.12 -14.76
N ILE A 193 -3.64 -8.21 -14.10
CA ILE A 193 -3.54 -8.13 -12.63
C ILE A 193 -2.43 -7.15 -12.28
N ALA A 194 -2.73 -6.20 -11.40
CA ALA A 194 -1.73 -5.29 -10.85
C ALA A 194 -1.49 -5.54 -9.36
N VAL A 195 -0.26 -5.33 -8.93
CA VAL A 195 0.19 -5.40 -7.54
C VAL A 195 1.14 -4.23 -7.23
N LEU A 196 1.32 -3.90 -5.95
CA LEU A 196 2.20 -2.81 -5.53
C LEU A 196 3.67 -3.24 -5.37
N SER A 197 3.98 -4.55 -5.25
CA SER A 197 5.30 -5.06 -4.89
C SER A 197 5.62 -6.40 -5.55
N ASP A 198 6.91 -6.69 -5.73
CA ASP A 198 7.37 -8.01 -6.14
C ASP A 198 7.04 -9.08 -5.10
N PHE A 199 7.02 -8.71 -3.82
CA PHE A 199 6.55 -9.59 -2.75
C PHE A 199 5.11 -10.08 -3.00
N MET A 200 4.18 -9.19 -3.35
CA MET A 200 2.81 -9.57 -3.68
C MET A 200 2.74 -10.37 -4.98
N ARG A 201 3.53 -10.02 -6.01
CA ARG A 201 3.63 -10.80 -7.26
C ARG A 201 4.04 -12.24 -6.97
N ARG A 202 5.10 -12.45 -6.18
CA ARG A 202 5.56 -13.81 -5.79
C ARG A 202 4.48 -14.58 -5.02
N ASN A 203 3.75 -13.93 -4.14
CA ASN A 203 2.67 -14.57 -3.39
C ASN A 203 1.49 -14.96 -4.29
N LEU A 204 1.14 -14.15 -5.27
CA LEU A 204 0.12 -14.51 -6.26
C LEU A 204 0.56 -15.73 -7.10
N VAL A 205 1.79 -15.73 -7.61
CA VAL A 205 2.36 -16.85 -8.37
C VAL A 205 2.39 -18.13 -7.51
N LEU A 206 2.82 -18.04 -6.24
CA LEU A 206 2.77 -19.16 -5.29
C LEU A 206 1.36 -19.73 -5.13
N ASN A 207 0.33 -18.88 -5.24
CA ASN A 207 -1.07 -19.26 -5.15
C ASN A 207 -1.68 -19.65 -6.50
N GLY A 208 -0.86 -19.80 -7.56
CA GLY A 208 -1.25 -20.31 -8.87
C GLY A 208 -1.93 -19.27 -9.78
N PHE A 209 -1.62 -18.00 -9.60
CA PHE A 209 -1.90 -16.97 -10.60
C PHE A 209 -0.85 -17.03 -11.70
N ASP A 210 -1.24 -16.68 -12.91
CA ASP A 210 -0.38 -16.64 -14.08
C ASP A 210 0.57 -15.43 -13.99
N SER A 211 1.88 -15.68 -13.98
CA SER A 211 2.92 -14.64 -13.85
C SER A 211 2.85 -13.60 -14.97
N ASP A 212 2.47 -14.01 -16.17
CA ASP A 212 2.47 -13.17 -17.38
C ASP A 212 1.33 -12.15 -17.37
N LYS A 213 0.33 -12.36 -16.49
CA LYS A 213 -0.78 -11.42 -16.27
C LYS A 213 -0.52 -10.42 -15.14
N ILE A 214 0.59 -10.57 -14.39
CA ILE A 214 0.84 -9.77 -13.20
C ILE A 214 1.86 -8.67 -13.48
N THR A 215 1.43 -7.43 -13.37
CA THR A 215 2.29 -6.24 -13.49
C THR A 215 2.47 -5.58 -12.13
N ILE A 216 3.67 -5.11 -11.84
CA ILE A 216 3.94 -4.29 -10.66
C ILE A 216 3.73 -2.83 -11.05
N ILE A 217 2.74 -2.19 -10.41
CA ILE A 217 2.52 -0.75 -10.50
C ILE A 217 2.94 -0.16 -9.15
N PRO A 218 4.13 0.45 -9.06
CA PRO A 218 4.61 0.99 -7.79
C PRO A 218 3.70 2.12 -7.32
N PRO A 219 3.39 2.23 -6.03
CA PRO A 219 2.66 3.38 -5.52
C PRO A 219 3.54 4.62 -5.63
N CYS A 220 2.94 5.82 -5.61
CA CYS A 220 3.67 7.06 -5.64
C CYS A 220 3.41 7.92 -4.42
N VAL A 221 4.39 8.74 -4.12
CA VAL A 221 4.30 9.83 -3.15
C VAL A 221 5.00 11.07 -3.70
N GLU A 222 4.54 12.24 -3.30
CA GLU A 222 5.26 13.48 -3.58
C GLU A 222 6.42 13.63 -2.60
N LEU A 223 7.56 14.11 -3.11
CA LEU A 223 8.71 14.41 -2.28
C LEU A 223 8.45 15.68 -1.49
N ALA A 224 8.75 15.62 -0.21
CA ALA A 224 8.78 16.77 0.67
C ALA A 224 10.21 17.32 0.80
N ASP A 225 10.33 18.52 1.37
CA ASP A 225 11.62 19.07 1.77
C ASP A 225 12.22 18.18 2.86
N GLY A 226 13.41 17.66 2.60
CA GLY A 226 14.14 16.82 3.55
C GLY A 226 14.87 17.67 4.60
N LYS A 227 15.23 17.05 5.71
CA LYS A 227 16.07 17.67 6.74
C LYS A 227 17.49 17.83 6.21
N THR A 228 18.02 19.05 6.27
CA THR A 228 19.35 19.39 5.73
C THR A 228 20.42 19.54 6.79
N GLU A 229 20.02 19.83 8.04
CA GLU A 229 20.92 20.10 9.15
C GLU A 229 20.81 19.06 10.27
N PRO A 230 21.89 18.84 11.04
CA PRO A 230 21.86 18.00 12.22
C PRO A 230 20.80 18.48 13.20
N LEU A 231 20.10 17.52 13.79
CA LEU A 231 19.06 17.82 14.76
C LEU A 231 19.64 18.52 15.99
N PRO A 232 18.96 19.54 16.53
CA PRO A 232 19.33 20.10 17.81
C PRO A 232 19.29 19.02 18.91
N LYS A 233 20.05 19.24 20.00
CA LYS A 233 19.97 18.36 21.18
C LYS A 233 18.55 18.40 21.75
N ARG A 234 17.75 17.37 21.49
CA ARG A 234 16.38 17.16 21.93
C ARG A 234 16.10 15.65 21.94
N PRO A 235 15.04 15.17 22.58
CA PRO A 235 14.60 13.79 22.46
C PRO A 235 14.39 13.41 20.97
N LEU A 236 14.85 12.23 20.58
CA LEU A 236 14.61 11.69 19.24
C LEU A 236 13.11 11.53 19.01
N GLN A 237 12.57 12.14 17.95
CA GLN A 237 11.14 12.09 17.64
C GLN A 237 10.83 10.86 16.80
N LEU A 238 10.18 9.91 17.41
CA LEU A 238 9.78 8.64 16.81
C LEU A 238 8.33 8.72 16.37
N LEU A 239 7.99 8.13 15.25
CA LEU A 239 6.62 8.05 14.74
C LEU A 239 6.23 6.60 14.51
N PHE A 240 5.06 6.21 15.01
CA PHE A 240 4.31 5.05 14.52
C PHE A 240 3.10 5.55 13.74
N SER A 241 2.86 4.99 12.55
CA SER A 241 1.69 5.32 11.73
C SER A 241 0.97 4.04 11.28
N GLY A 242 -0.29 3.88 11.72
CA GLY A 242 -1.08 2.72 11.33
C GLY A 242 -2.30 2.46 12.20
N GLN A 243 -3.08 1.45 11.82
CA GLN A 243 -4.21 1.00 12.64
C GLN A 243 -3.69 0.43 13.98
N LEU A 244 -4.39 0.75 15.07
CA LEU A 244 -4.07 0.20 16.39
C LEU A 244 -4.72 -1.19 16.55
N ILE A 245 -4.08 -2.17 15.92
CA ILE A 245 -4.45 -3.57 15.92
C ILE A 245 -3.21 -4.44 16.16
N ARG A 246 -3.41 -5.62 16.71
CA ARG A 246 -2.35 -6.56 17.08
C ARG A 246 -1.32 -6.82 15.98
N GLY A 247 -1.78 -6.91 14.74
CA GLY A 247 -0.93 -7.17 13.58
C GLY A 247 0.10 -6.10 13.30
N LYS A 248 -0.14 -4.85 13.69
CA LYS A 248 0.80 -3.74 13.52
C LYS A 248 1.90 -3.69 14.58
N GLY A 249 1.82 -4.51 15.63
CA GLY A 249 2.92 -4.81 16.54
C GLY A 249 3.36 -3.71 17.49
N LEU A 250 2.59 -2.63 17.62
CA LEU A 250 2.97 -1.52 18.52
C LEU A 250 3.14 -1.97 19.97
N ASP A 251 2.39 -2.97 20.41
CA ASP A 251 2.54 -3.58 21.74
C ASP A 251 3.91 -4.22 21.96
N ILE A 252 4.53 -4.85 20.93
CA ILE A 252 5.91 -5.39 21.02
C ILE A 252 6.90 -4.26 21.30
N LEU A 253 6.74 -3.18 20.54
CA LEU A 253 7.62 -2.02 20.66
C LEU A 253 7.49 -1.37 22.05
N LEU A 254 6.26 -1.11 22.50
CA LEU A 254 6.01 -0.49 23.82
C LEU A 254 6.53 -1.33 24.99
N GLU A 255 6.55 -2.65 24.90
CA GLU A 255 7.17 -3.53 25.91
C GLU A 255 8.71 -3.48 25.88
N ALA A 256 9.32 -3.14 24.74
CA ALA A 256 10.77 -3.08 24.60
C ALA A 256 11.36 -1.70 24.90
N LEU A 257 10.62 -0.61 24.62
CA LEU A 257 11.09 0.78 24.77
C LEU A 257 11.68 1.15 26.17
N PRO A 258 11.25 0.57 27.30
CA PRO A 258 11.90 0.83 28.59
C PRO A 258 13.38 0.49 28.65
N LYS A 259 13.88 -0.34 27.72
CA LYS A 259 15.31 -0.71 27.62
C LYS A 259 16.14 0.32 26.85
N ALA A 260 15.50 1.28 26.17
CA ALA A 260 16.21 2.29 25.40
C ALA A 260 17.01 3.21 26.34
N LYS A 261 18.26 3.46 25.94
CA LYS A 261 19.17 4.37 26.63
C LYS A 261 19.03 5.80 26.13
N ALA A 262 18.55 5.94 24.91
CA ALA A 262 18.31 7.22 24.28
C ALA A 262 17.14 7.94 24.91
N ASP A 263 17.21 9.27 24.93
CA ASP A 263 16.04 10.09 25.18
C ASP A 263 15.20 10.20 23.89
N PHE A 264 13.92 9.84 23.98
CA PHE A 264 13.00 9.81 22.84
C PHE A 264 11.60 10.25 23.23
N HIS A 265 10.84 10.69 22.24
CA HIS A 265 9.40 10.82 22.29
C HIS A 265 8.77 10.05 21.12
N LEU A 266 7.74 9.27 21.40
CA LEU A 266 7.01 8.47 20.40
C LEU A 266 5.61 9.03 20.20
N ASP A 267 5.34 9.53 19.00
CA ASP A 267 3.99 9.84 18.57
C ASP A 267 3.35 8.65 17.85
N VAL A 268 2.11 8.34 18.24
CA VAL A 268 1.32 7.24 17.69
C VAL A 268 0.17 7.81 16.87
N MET A 269 0.32 7.82 15.56
CA MET A 269 -0.69 8.28 14.61
C MET A 269 -1.54 7.10 14.14
N GLY A 270 -2.81 7.08 14.53
CA GLY A 270 -3.76 6.05 14.14
C GLY A 270 -4.86 5.82 15.17
N ALA A 271 -5.78 4.94 14.83
CA ALA A 271 -6.88 4.52 15.69
C ALA A 271 -7.13 3.01 15.53
N GLY A 272 -7.75 2.39 16.53
CA GLY A 272 -8.10 0.98 16.47
C GLY A 272 -8.53 0.38 17.79
N PRO A 273 -9.04 -0.85 17.78
CA PRO A 273 -9.61 -1.51 18.96
C PRO A 273 -8.58 -1.83 20.05
N ASP A 274 -7.28 -1.87 19.74
CA ASP A 274 -6.25 -2.19 20.72
C ASP A 274 -5.79 -0.98 21.55
N LEU A 275 -6.35 0.21 21.33
CA LEU A 275 -5.98 1.42 22.09
C LEU A 275 -6.00 1.21 23.62
N PRO A 276 -7.05 0.60 24.25
CA PRO A 276 -7.04 0.37 25.70
C PRO A 276 -5.92 -0.56 26.16
N LEU A 277 -5.58 -1.58 25.37
CA LEU A 277 -4.46 -2.47 25.66
C LEU A 277 -3.12 -1.72 25.61
N LEU A 278 -2.93 -0.88 24.56
CA LEU A 278 -1.69 -0.11 24.41
C LEU A 278 -1.52 0.91 25.54
N GLN A 279 -2.58 1.55 25.98
CA GLN A 279 -2.58 2.44 27.14
C GLN A 279 -2.16 1.70 28.43
N SER A 280 -2.68 0.49 28.65
CA SER A 280 -2.29 -0.31 29.82
C SER A 280 -0.81 -0.74 29.79
N ILE A 281 -0.25 -0.99 28.58
CA ILE A 281 1.18 -1.30 28.44
C ILE A 281 2.03 -0.05 28.73
N ILE A 282 1.62 1.13 28.29
CA ILE A 282 2.29 2.40 28.57
C ILE A 282 2.31 2.69 30.08
N GLU A 283 1.20 2.51 30.78
CA GLU A 283 1.11 2.66 32.22
C GLU A 283 2.03 1.68 32.96
N LYS A 284 1.97 0.40 32.61
CA LYS A 284 2.80 -0.67 33.20
C LYS A 284 4.29 -0.38 33.04
N ASN A 285 4.70 0.19 31.91
CA ASN A 285 6.09 0.44 31.55
C ASN A 285 6.56 1.87 31.84
N VAL A 286 5.75 2.69 32.51
CA VAL A 286 6.04 4.08 32.89
C VAL A 286 6.47 4.95 31.68
N LEU A 287 5.71 4.85 30.59
CA LEU A 287 5.99 5.55 29.32
C LEU A 287 5.05 6.75 29.08
N GLN A 288 4.24 7.17 30.05
CA GLN A 288 3.19 8.19 29.88
C GLN A 288 3.74 9.54 29.37
N GLU A 289 4.93 9.93 29.85
CA GLU A 289 5.59 11.18 29.44
C GLU A 289 6.34 11.06 28.09
N LYS A 290 6.50 9.84 27.57
CA LYS A 290 7.27 9.55 26.36
C LYS A 290 6.42 9.12 25.17
N VAL A 291 5.12 8.86 25.35
CA VAL A 291 4.25 8.36 24.28
C VAL A 291 2.97 9.17 24.19
N THR A 292 2.69 9.72 23.01
CA THR A 292 1.48 10.49 22.72
C THR A 292 0.64 9.81 21.63
N PHE A 293 -0.67 9.65 21.87
CA PHE A 293 -1.62 9.20 20.85
C PHE A 293 -2.20 10.41 20.11
N LEU A 294 -1.86 10.56 18.84
CA LEU A 294 -2.36 11.65 17.99
C LEU A 294 -3.75 11.37 17.41
N GLY A 295 -4.24 10.12 17.51
CA GLY A 295 -5.47 9.71 16.84
C GLY A 295 -5.34 9.60 15.32
N TRP A 296 -6.48 9.61 14.64
CA TRP A 296 -6.53 9.57 13.17
C TRP A 296 -6.28 10.96 12.59
N ILE A 297 -5.27 11.08 11.74
CA ILE A 297 -4.91 12.32 11.04
C ILE A 297 -5.04 12.11 9.53
N SER A 298 -5.78 12.98 8.87
CA SER A 298 -6.01 12.92 7.42
C SER A 298 -4.86 13.57 6.64
N ASP A 299 -4.37 14.72 7.08
CA ASP A 299 -3.17 15.37 6.52
C ASP A 299 -1.96 15.02 7.38
N LYS A 300 -1.16 14.11 6.86
CA LYS A 300 0.00 13.54 7.56
C LYS A 300 1.28 14.34 7.34
N HIS A 301 1.29 15.29 6.39
CA HIS A 301 2.51 15.97 5.94
C HIS A 301 3.24 16.64 7.12
N ALA A 302 2.53 17.48 7.90
CA ALA A 302 3.10 18.17 9.05
C ALA A 302 3.61 17.18 10.13
N VAL A 303 2.94 16.04 10.30
CA VAL A 303 3.37 15.02 11.25
C VAL A 303 4.70 14.41 10.82
N TYR A 304 4.84 13.98 9.57
CA TYR A 304 6.12 13.42 9.09
C TYR A 304 7.26 14.43 9.19
N GLN A 305 7.03 15.73 8.91
CA GLN A 305 8.06 16.77 9.00
C GLN A 305 8.60 16.96 10.43
N GLN A 306 7.78 16.75 11.45
CA GLN A 306 8.15 16.96 12.85
C GLN A 306 8.93 15.77 13.45
N HIS A 307 8.96 14.62 12.77
CA HIS A 307 9.55 13.39 13.28
C HIS A 307 10.89 13.07 12.62
N ASP A 308 11.66 12.21 13.28
CA ASP A 308 13.02 11.84 12.87
C ASP A 308 13.10 10.44 12.30
N VAL A 309 12.29 9.50 12.81
CA VAL A 309 12.35 8.08 12.46
C VAL A 309 10.92 7.51 12.41
N LEU A 310 10.62 6.72 11.38
CA LEU A 310 9.42 5.90 11.35
C LEU A 310 9.68 4.51 11.93
N LEU A 311 8.79 4.03 12.80
CA LEU A 311 8.81 2.68 13.37
C LEU A 311 7.69 1.82 12.78
N MET A 312 8.04 0.66 12.23
CA MET A 312 7.11 -0.29 11.61
C MET A 312 7.27 -1.70 12.22
N PRO A 313 6.80 -1.93 13.44
CA PRO A 313 6.94 -3.20 14.15
C PRO A 313 5.89 -4.25 13.75
N SER A 314 5.42 -4.25 12.51
CA SER A 314 4.35 -5.15 12.04
C SER A 314 4.72 -6.62 12.26
N ARG A 315 3.81 -7.39 12.89
CA ARG A 315 3.96 -8.85 13.08
C ARG A 315 3.71 -9.63 11.81
N TRP A 316 2.84 -9.13 10.96
CA TRP A 316 2.46 -9.79 9.72
C TRP A 316 3.16 -9.17 8.51
N GLN A 317 3.18 -9.93 7.45
CA GLN A 317 3.80 -9.52 6.19
C GLN A 317 3.01 -8.37 5.57
N GLU A 318 3.60 -7.19 5.55
CA GLU A 318 3.00 -6.05 4.85
C GLU A 318 2.99 -6.33 3.35
N PRO A 319 1.88 -6.16 2.64
CA PRO A 319 1.86 -6.27 1.17
C PRO A 319 2.81 -5.27 0.49
N PHE A 320 2.86 -4.06 1.02
CA PHE A 320 3.81 -3.01 0.66
C PHE A 320 4.17 -2.14 1.87
N GLY A 321 3.17 -1.55 2.56
CA GLY A 321 3.37 -0.63 3.67
C GLY A 321 3.54 0.82 3.23
N LEU A 322 2.49 1.42 2.66
CA LEU A 322 2.49 2.78 2.09
C LEU A 322 3.07 3.85 3.03
N VAL A 323 2.81 3.72 4.35
CA VAL A 323 3.35 4.64 5.37
C VAL A 323 4.89 4.73 5.34
N GLY A 324 5.56 3.66 4.90
CA GLY A 324 7.01 3.65 4.77
C GLY A 324 7.52 4.60 3.68
N ILE A 325 6.92 4.57 2.48
CA ILE A 325 7.33 5.51 1.42
C ILE A 325 6.85 6.94 1.69
N GLU A 326 5.72 7.13 2.39
CA GLU A 326 5.26 8.44 2.86
C GLU A 326 6.32 9.07 3.79
N ALA A 327 6.80 8.31 4.78
CA ALA A 327 7.86 8.76 5.68
C ALA A 327 9.21 8.97 4.94
N ALA A 328 9.57 8.05 4.04
CA ALA A 328 10.79 8.16 3.24
C ALA A 328 10.79 9.41 2.35
N ALA A 329 9.64 9.82 1.81
CA ALA A 329 9.48 11.05 1.04
C ALA A 329 9.80 12.32 1.88
N HIS A 330 9.58 12.24 3.19
CA HIS A 330 9.91 13.30 4.15
C HIS A 330 11.33 13.18 4.74
N GLY A 331 12.13 12.24 4.25
CA GLY A 331 13.49 12.03 4.71
C GLY A 331 13.60 11.35 6.08
N LEU A 332 12.61 10.56 6.48
CA LEU A 332 12.71 9.73 7.68
C LEU A 332 13.36 8.39 7.34
N PRO A 333 14.43 7.98 8.03
CA PRO A 333 14.82 6.58 8.05
C PRO A 333 13.76 5.71 8.72
N ILE A 334 13.75 4.42 8.34
CA ILE A 334 12.70 3.49 8.76
C ILE A 334 13.34 2.36 9.58
N ILE A 335 12.82 2.10 10.77
CA ILE A 335 13.13 0.88 11.54
C ILE A 335 11.92 -0.04 11.43
N ALA A 336 12.10 -1.22 10.85
CA ALA A 336 11.00 -2.14 10.59
C ALA A 336 11.42 -3.60 10.85
N PHE A 337 10.46 -4.47 11.20
CA PHE A 337 10.71 -5.91 11.07
C PHE A 337 10.90 -6.28 9.61
N ASP A 338 11.80 -7.22 9.37
CA ASP A 338 12.19 -7.72 8.06
C ASP A 338 11.11 -8.64 7.46
N LEU A 339 9.97 -8.06 7.06
CA LEU A 339 8.76 -8.78 6.67
C LEU A 339 8.06 -8.18 5.46
N GLY A 340 7.64 -9.06 4.55
CA GLY A 340 6.74 -8.69 3.46
C GLY A 340 7.37 -7.79 2.41
N GLY A 341 6.60 -6.79 1.93
CA GLY A 341 7.00 -5.84 0.90
C GLY A 341 7.88 -4.68 1.38
N ILE A 342 8.25 -4.65 2.67
CA ILE A 342 9.09 -3.57 3.24
C ILE A 342 10.46 -3.50 2.55
N HIS A 343 11.01 -4.64 2.10
CA HIS A 343 12.26 -4.72 1.31
C HIS A 343 12.23 -3.92 0.00
N GLU A 344 11.05 -3.57 -0.49
CA GLU A 344 10.92 -2.80 -1.73
C GLU A 344 11.54 -1.39 -1.62
N TYR A 345 11.52 -0.83 -0.40
CA TYR A 345 11.96 0.52 -0.14
C TYR A 345 12.90 0.70 1.07
N VAL A 346 13.00 -0.28 1.98
CA VAL A 346 13.99 -0.25 3.06
C VAL A 346 15.21 -1.09 2.69
N ARG A 347 16.37 -0.45 2.66
CA ARG A 347 17.68 -1.08 2.47
C ARG A 347 18.43 -1.04 3.79
N ASN A 348 18.67 -2.22 4.37
CA ASN A 348 19.29 -2.34 5.69
C ASN A 348 20.63 -1.60 5.78
N ASN A 349 20.82 -0.79 6.83
CA ASN A 349 21.98 0.08 7.08
C ASN A 349 22.22 1.19 6.02
N VAL A 350 21.30 1.41 5.08
CA VAL A 350 21.39 2.46 4.06
C VAL A 350 20.40 3.58 4.36
N ASN A 351 19.09 3.26 4.35
CA ASN A 351 18.02 4.22 4.62
C ASN A 351 17.13 3.81 5.81
N GLY A 352 17.61 2.87 6.61
CA GLY A 352 16.91 2.37 7.78
C GLY A 352 17.51 1.06 8.29
N PHE A 353 16.79 0.40 9.17
CA PHE A 353 17.16 -0.90 9.74
C PHE A 353 16.06 -1.92 9.53
N LEU A 354 16.41 -3.07 8.95
CA LEU A 354 15.58 -4.26 8.88
C LEU A 354 15.94 -5.16 10.07
N ILE A 355 15.02 -5.30 10.99
CA ILE A 355 15.18 -6.03 12.24
C ILE A 355 14.60 -7.44 12.07
N PRO A 356 15.28 -8.51 12.50
CA PRO A 356 14.73 -9.86 12.44
C PRO A 356 13.35 -9.95 13.09
N GLU A 357 12.47 -10.80 12.55
CA GLU A 357 11.12 -11.02 13.09
C GLU A 357 11.21 -11.38 14.58
N HIS A 358 10.41 -10.72 15.40
CA HIS A 358 10.34 -10.86 16.86
C HIS A 358 11.54 -10.31 17.67
N ASP A 359 12.55 -9.74 17.05
CA ASP A 359 13.68 -9.11 17.75
C ASP A 359 13.34 -7.68 18.17
N ALA A 360 12.56 -7.53 19.24
CA ALA A 360 12.21 -6.21 19.78
C ALA A 360 13.42 -5.46 20.34
N ASP A 361 14.45 -6.16 20.83
CA ASP A 361 15.68 -5.53 21.34
C ASP A 361 16.49 -4.92 20.19
N GLY A 362 16.43 -5.50 18.98
CA GLY A 362 16.99 -4.92 17.76
C GLY A 362 16.39 -3.57 17.42
N PHE A 363 15.07 -3.36 17.64
CA PHE A 363 14.46 -2.03 17.50
C PHE A 363 15.07 -1.01 18.46
N VAL A 364 15.23 -1.39 19.73
CA VAL A 364 15.82 -0.52 20.76
C VAL A 364 17.27 -0.16 20.40
N ALA A 365 18.07 -1.14 19.98
CA ALA A 365 19.44 -0.89 19.56
C ALA A 365 19.54 0.06 18.35
N ALA A 366 18.61 -0.05 17.39
CA ALA A 366 18.54 0.85 16.22
C ALA A 366 18.13 2.28 16.64
N ILE A 367 17.19 2.43 17.57
CA ILE A 367 16.78 3.74 18.13
C ILE A 367 17.98 4.38 18.85
N ASP A 368 18.65 3.67 19.75
CA ASP A 368 19.81 4.17 20.49
C ASP A 368 20.95 4.61 19.53
N ARG A 369 21.18 3.85 18.46
CA ARG A 369 22.16 4.18 17.44
C ARG A 369 21.86 5.50 16.72
N LEU A 370 20.60 5.69 16.26
CA LEU A 370 20.19 6.91 15.56
C LEU A 370 20.15 8.12 16.48
N ALA A 371 19.82 7.94 17.75
CA ALA A 371 19.83 9.03 18.73
C ALA A 371 21.22 9.55 19.04
N THR A 372 22.25 8.69 18.95
CA THR A 372 23.65 9.06 19.26
C THR A 372 24.45 9.50 18.04
N ASP A 373 23.97 9.23 16.81
CA ASP A 373 24.67 9.52 15.56
C ASP A 373 23.75 10.33 14.62
N SER A 374 23.79 11.65 14.78
CA SER A 374 22.98 12.59 13.97
C SER A 374 23.41 12.63 12.50
N GLU A 375 24.69 12.34 12.19
CA GLU A 375 25.19 12.29 10.81
C GLU A 375 24.62 11.06 10.10
N LEU A 376 24.59 9.90 10.78
CA LEU A 376 23.96 8.70 10.28
C LEU A 376 22.46 8.90 10.04
N LEU A 377 21.77 9.54 10.98
CA LEU A 377 20.34 9.84 10.88
C LEU A 377 20.04 10.69 9.62
N LEU A 378 20.79 11.78 9.41
CA LEU A 378 20.66 12.62 8.22
C LEU A 378 21.02 11.89 6.94
N LYS A 379 22.08 11.10 6.95
CA LYS A 379 22.49 10.30 5.79
C LYS A 379 21.38 9.33 5.40
N MET A 380 20.85 8.58 6.37
CA MET A 380 19.77 7.64 6.12
C MET A 380 18.48 8.33 5.63
N GLY A 381 18.19 9.54 6.14
CA GLY A 381 17.08 10.34 5.67
C GLY A 381 17.22 10.76 4.19
N ARG A 382 18.41 11.20 3.78
CA ARG A 382 18.70 11.49 2.36
C ARG A 382 18.59 10.26 1.47
N GLU A 383 19.06 9.11 1.94
CA GLU A 383 18.93 7.84 1.21
C GLU A 383 17.47 7.38 1.12
N SER A 384 16.65 7.64 2.14
CA SER A 384 15.19 7.40 2.09
C SER A 384 14.53 8.17 0.96
N GLN A 385 14.84 9.47 0.83
CA GLN A 385 14.33 10.27 -0.29
C GLN A 385 14.90 9.83 -1.64
N ALA A 386 16.15 9.38 -1.70
CA ALA A 386 16.76 8.86 -2.92
C ALA A 386 16.01 7.61 -3.43
N VAL A 387 15.58 6.72 -2.53
CA VAL A 387 14.74 5.56 -2.87
C VAL A 387 13.41 6.00 -3.49
N VAL A 388 12.75 7.01 -2.91
CA VAL A 388 11.49 7.56 -3.45
C VAL A 388 11.70 8.17 -4.83
N ARG A 389 12.72 9.01 -5.02
CA ARG A 389 13.05 9.61 -6.32
C ARG A 389 13.33 8.55 -7.39
N GLY A 390 13.94 7.44 -7.01
CA GLY A 390 14.35 6.38 -7.94
C GLY A 390 13.21 5.45 -8.38
N LYS A 391 12.10 5.36 -7.63
CA LYS A 391 11.09 4.30 -7.91
C LYS A 391 9.64 4.70 -7.62
N TYR A 392 9.37 5.70 -6.80
CA TYR A 392 8.03 5.96 -6.24
C TYR A 392 7.52 7.36 -6.55
N THR A 393 7.84 7.89 -7.73
CA THR A 393 7.36 9.19 -8.18
C THR A 393 6.04 9.07 -8.97
N PRO A 394 5.19 10.12 -8.99
CA PRO A 394 3.97 10.12 -9.78
C PRO A 394 4.17 9.76 -11.25
N GLY A 395 5.25 10.25 -11.88
CA GLY A 395 5.55 9.94 -13.28
C GLY A 395 5.84 8.47 -13.55
N MET A 396 6.56 7.79 -12.64
CA MET A 396 6.85 6.36 -12.77
C MET A 396 5.59 5.50 -12.60
N THR A 397 4.76 5.84 -11.62
CA THR A 397 3.48 5.15 -11.41
C THR A 397 2.54 5.32 -12.61
N LEU A 398 2.47 6.54 -13.14
CA LEU A 398 1.66 6.83 -14.33
C LEU A 398 2.12 6.05 -15.56
N SER A 399 3.43 6.00 -15.81
CA SER A 399 4.01 5.23 -16.92
C SER A 399 3.67 3.75 -16.80
N ALA A 400 3.91 3.17 -15.63
CA ALA A 400 3.59 1.76 -15.37
C ALA A 400 2.08 1.46 -15.49
N PHE A 401 1.23 2.39 -15.06
CA PHE A 401 -0.22 2.24 -15.20
C PHE A 401 -0.66 2.29 -16.66
N ARG A 402 -0.14 3.24 -17.47
CA ARG A 402 -0.43 3.32 -18.90
C ARG A 402 -0.04 2.06 -19.65
N GLU A 403 1.19 1.60 -19.48
CA GLU A 403 1.67 0.36 -20.08
C GLU A 403 0.78 -0.84 -19.74
N TRP A 404 0.36 -0.93 -18.48
CA TRP A 404 -0.54 -1.99 -18.02
C TRP A 404 -1.95 -1.86 -18.57
N ALA A 405 -2.49 -0.65 -18.67
CA ALA A 405 -3.84 -0.40 -19.15
C ALA A 405 -3.95 -0.68 -20.67
N GLU A 406 -2.93 -0.29 -21.45
CA GLU A 406 -2.88 -0.41 -22.90
C GLU A 406 -2.49 -1.82 -23.38
N GLY A 407 -1.57 -2.52 -22.67
CA GLY A 407 -1.11 -3.88 -22.99
C GLY A 407 -2.15 -4.95 -22.65
#